data_bcd75c72356fe21242ff3d70c811ca4c
#
_entry.id   bcd75c72356fe21242ff3d70c811ca4c
#
_cell.length_a   1.000
_cell.length_b   1.000
_cell.length_c   1.000
_cell.angle_alpha   90.00
_cell.angle_beta   90.00
_cell.angle_gamma   90.00
#
_symmetry.space_group_name_H-M   'P 1'
#
loop_
_entity.id
_entity.type
_entity.pdbx_description
1 polymer ?
#
loop_
_entity_poly.entity_id
_entity_poly.type
_entity_poly.pdbx_seq_one_letter_code
_entity_poly.pdbx_strand_id
1 'polypeptide(L)'
;IFVSIDQHLRGWYTLSDTPRPEAHDVIESLRHDGYHTVVLSGDTARSAKSVATNIGISEAYGGLTPADKADWITKCIEKEKSKKLTCVFIGDGINDAPAMASADVGIAMGSGADVAIQTADITLLSGGLRALPNAIDLAKKTMRVVHQNLLLAFLYNALMIPLAAGVLYPFLGHVTSPMLAAAAMTLSSLSVIANSLRLR
;
A
#
# COMPACT_ATOMS: atom_id res chain seq x y z
N ILE A 1 -12.22 34.33 -5.18
CA ILE A 1 -12.12 35.35 -4.12
C ILE A 1 -12.56 36.67 -4.72
N PHE A 2 -13.52 37.32 -4.05
CA PHE A 2 -13.98 38.66 -4.42
C PHE A 2 -13.20 39.68 -3.60
N VAL A 3 -12.78 40.77 -4.25
CA VAL A 3 -12.08 41.89 -3.61
C VAL A 3 -13.00 43.10 -3.59
N SER A 4 -13.33 43.61 -2.40
CA SER A 4 -14.11 44.79 -2.21
C SER A 4 -13.30 45.87 -1.47
N ILE A 5 -13.43 47.13 -1.87
CA ILE A 5 -12.87 48.31 -1.20
C ILE A 5 -14.04 49.27 -0.96
N ASP A 6 -14.18 49.74 0.26
CA ASP A 6 -15.28 50.62 0.70
C ASP A 6 -16.67 50.05 0.32
N GLN A 7 -16.91 48.74 0.57
CA GLN A 7 -18.12 48.01 0.26
C GLN A 7 -18.49 47.90 -1.24
N HIS A 8 -17.60 48.36 -2.12
CA HIS A 8 -17.76 48.21 -3.57
C HIS A 8 -16.88 47.10 -4.11
N LEU A 9 -17.48 46.17 -4.87
CA LEU A 9 -16.74 45.11 -5.56
C LEU A 9 -15.78 45.75 -6.57
N ARG A 10 -14.48 45.54 -6.41
CA ARG A 10 -13.44 46.05 -7.29
C ARG A 10 -12.87 45.04 -8.26
N GLY A 11 -13.04 43.75 -7.91
CA GLY A 11 -12.56 42.67 -8.77
C GLY A 11 -12.74 41.32 -8.13
N TRP A 12 -12.35 40.32 -8.84
CA TRP A 12 -12.33 38.94 -8.37
C TRP A 12 -11.15 38.19 -9.00
N TYR A 13 -10.66 37.17 -8.31
CA TYR A 13 -9.69 36.23 -8.86
C TYR A 13 -10.06 34.81 -8.46
N THR A 14 -9.73 33.86 -9.31
CA THR A 14 -9.89 32.43 -9.05
C THR A 14 -8.58 31.84 -8.61
N LEU A 15 -8.64 31.02 -7.55
CA LEU A 15 -7.54 30.15 -7.18
C LEU A 15 -7.93 28.74 -7.62
N SER A 16 -7.01 28.06 -8.26
CA SER A 16 -7.13 26.65 -8.55
C SER A 16 -5.84 25.96 -8.16
N ASP A 17 -5.95 24.86 -7.43
CA ASP A 17 -4.81 24.00 -7.17
C ASP A 17 -4.42 23.29 -8.44
N THR A 18 -3.12 23.31 -8.72
CA THR A 18 -2.56 22.56 -9.84
C THR A 18 -2.14 21.18 -9.34
N PRO A 19 -2.59 20.11 -9.99
CA PRO A 19 -2.10 18.77 -9.67
C PRO A 19 -0.57 18.71 -9.74
N ARG A 20 0.02 17.86 -8.92
CA ARG A 20 1.46 17.61 -8.97
C ARG A 20 1.85 17.15 -10.38
N PRO A 21 2.98 17.62 -10.95
CA PRO A 21 3.38 17.28 -12.32
C PRO A 21 3.43 15.76 -12.59
N GLU A 22 3.83 15.00 -11.57
CA GLU A 22 3.94 13.54 -11.64
C GLU A 22 2.61 12.78 -11.48
N ALA A 23 1.52 13.47 -11.10
CA ALA A 23 0.27 12.79 -10.75
C ALA A 23 -0.31 11.98 -11.91
N HIS A 24 -0.33 12.56 -13.11
CA HIS A 24 -0.85 11.89 -14.30
C HIS A 24 -0.10 10.58 -14.60
N ASP A 25 1.23 10.62 -14.63
CA ASP A 25 2.07 9.47 -14.96
C ASP A 25 1.90 8.34 -13.93
N VAL A 26 1.82 8.71 -12.64
CA VAL A 26 1.62 7.76 -11.56
C VAL A 26 0.23 7.09 -11.65
N ILE A 27 -0.82 7.87 -11.91
CA ILE A 27 -2.17 7.34 -12.05
C ILE A 27 -2.28 6.44 -13.29
N GLU A 28 -1.64 6.79 -14.39
CA GLU A 28 -1.60 5.95 -15.59
C GLU A 28 -0.90 4.62 -15.31
N SER A 29 0.24 4.64 -14.60
CA SER A 29 0.94 3.43 -14.18
C SER A 29 0.07 2.53 -13.29
N LEU A 30 -0.61 3.11 -12.29
CA LEU A 30 -1.51 2.36 -11.42
C LEU A 30 -2.68 1.75 -12.20
N ARG A 31 -3.26 2.49 -13.14
CA ARG A 31 -4.33 1.98 -14.00
C ARG A 31 -3.86 0.83 -14.89
N HIS A 32 -2.66 0.94 -15.46
CA HIS A 32 -2.05 -0.14 -16.25
C HIS A 32 -1.82 -1.41 -15.41
N ASP A 33 -1.47 -1.24 -14.15
CA ASP A 33 -1.32 -2.33 -13.18
C ASP A 33 -2.64 -2.90 -12.64
N GLY A 34 -3.79 -2.40 -13.15
CA GLY A 34 -5.12 -2.88 -12.81
C GLY A 34 -5.72 -2.29 -11.54
N TYR A 35 -5.14 -1.21 -10.99
CA TYR A 35 -5.73 -0.51 -9.84
C TYR A 35 -6.88 0.38 -10.27
N HIS A 36 -7.97 0.35 -9.51
CA HIS A 36 -9.06 1.31 -9.62
C HIS A 36 -8.74 2.53 -8.75
N THR A 37 -8.82 3.72 -9.33
CA THR A 37 -8.45 4.96 -8.66
C THR A 37 -9.64 5.91 -8.56
N VAL A 38 -9.80 6.54 -7.38
CA VAL A 38 -10.90 7.44 -7.07
C VAL A 38 -10.35 8.68 -6.36
N VAL A 39 -10.91 9.84 -6.64
CA VAL A 39 -10.61 11.09 -5.91
C VAL A 39 -11.69 11.37 -4.89
N LEU A 40 -11.29 11.55 -3.61
CA LEU A 40 -12.15 12.02 -2.52
C LEU A 40 -11.64 13.39 -2.05
N SER A 41 -12.41 14.45 -2.27
CA SER A 41 -11.99 15.82 -1.98
C SER A 41 -12.98 16.56 -1.09
N GLY A 42 -12.47 17.45 -0.22
CA GLY A 42 -13.28 18.43 0.49
C GLY A 42 -13.75 19.60 -0.38
N ASP A 43 -13.11 19.81 -1.53
CA ASP A 43 -13.49 20.85 -2.48
C ASP A 43 -14.81 20.55 -3.16
N THR A 44 -15.35 21.56 -3.86
CA THR A 44 -16.61 21.39 -4.59
C THR A 44 -16.53 20.22 -5.59
N ALA A 45 -17.66 19.56 -5.84
CA ALA A 45 -17.75 18.44 -6.78
C ALA A 45 -17.21 18.81 -8.18
N ARG A 46 -17.38 20.08 -8.59
CA ARG A 46 -16.86 20.60 -9.87
C ARG A 46 -15.32 20.65 -9.87
N SER A 47 -14.72 21.14 -8.79
CA SER A 47 -13.26 21.20 -8.63
C SER A 47 -12.66 19.80 -8.59
N ALA A 48 -13.19 18.93 -7.75
CA ALA A 48 -12.76 17.54 -7.64
C ALA A 48 -12.79 16.80 -9.00
N LYS A 49 -13.89 16.97 -9.75
CA LYS A 49 -14.03 16.39 -11.09
C LYS A 49 -13.02 16.94 -12.09
N SER A 50 -12.76 18.26 -12.05
CA SER A 50 -11.78 18.90 -12.92
C SER A 50 -10.37 18.38 -12.65
N VAL A 51 -9.96 18.30 -11.39
CA VAL A 51 -8.66 17.74 -10.98
C VAL A 51 -8.55 16.29 -11.42
N ALA A 52 -9.56 15.47 -11.12
CA ALA A 52 -9.56 14.04 -11.49
C ALA A 52 -9.41 13.85 -13.00
N THR A 53 -10.14 14.61 -13.81
CA THR A 53 -10.04 14.56 -15.27
C THR A 53 -8.62 14.91 -15.75
N ASN A 54 -8.00 15.93 -15.16
CA ASN A 54 -6.65 16.37 -15.52
C ASN A 54 -5.57 15.32 -15.22
N ILE A 55 -5.78 14.48 -14.19
CA ILE A 55 -4.84 13.42 -13.83
C ILE A 55 -5.25 12.03 -14.35
N GLY A 56 -6.32 11.94 -15.16
CA GLY A 56 -6.75 10.70 -15.80
C GLY A 56 -7.60 9.79 -14.92
N ILE A 57 -8.21 10.31 -13.84
CA ILE A 57 -9.15 9.58 -12.97
C ILE A 57 -10.60 9.87 -13.44
N SER A 58 -11.38 8.83 -13.64
CA SER A 58 -12.78 8.95 -14.10
C SER A 58 -13.79 9.18 -12.96
N GLU A 59 -13.46 8.77 -11.75
CA GLU A 59 -14.36 8.78 -10.60
C GLU A 59 -13.87 9.76 -9.54
N ALA A 60 -14.71 10.75 -9.19
CA ALA A 60 -14.37 11.78 -8.21
C ALA A 60 -15.58 12.23 -7.41
N TYR A 61 -15.39 12.38 -6.13
CA TYR A 61 -16.36 12.87 -5.16
C TYR A 61 -15.82 14.13 -4.48
N GLY A 62 -16.60 15.19 -4.49
CA GLY A 62 -16.23 16.47 -3.86
C GLY A 62 -17.26 16.92 -2.83
N GLY A 63 -16.90 17.91 -2.01
CA GLY A 63 -17.72 18.42 -0.93
C GLY A 63 -17.77 17.50 0.29
N LEU A 64 -16.78 16.60 0.43
CA LEU A 64 -16.75 15.62 1.51
C LEU A 64 -16.07 16.19 2.75
N THR A 65 -16.72 16.06 3.90
CA THR A 65 -16.07 16.26 5.20
C THR A 65 -15.10 15.09 5.50
N PRO A 66 -14.19 15.23 6.49
CA PRO A 66 -13.35 14.11 6.93
C PRO A 66 -14.15 12.85 7.31
N ALA A 67 -15.31 13.02 7.96
CA ALA A 67 -16.20 11.92 8.30
C ALA A 67 -16.83 11.28 7.07
N ASP A 68 -17.29 12.09 6.09
CA ASP A 68 -17.86 11.56 4.84
C ASP A 68 -16.86 10.73 4.06
N LYS A 69 -15.57 11.13 4.04
CA LYS A 69 -14.49 10.35 3.41
C LYS A 69 -14.32 9.00 4.09
N ALA A 70 -14.29 8.96 5.42
CA ALA A 70 -14.19 7.73 6.20
C ALA A 70 -15.38 6.80 5.97
N ASP A 71 -16.60 7.35 5.96
CA ASP A 71 -17.82 6.62 5.68
C ASP A 71 -17.84 6.06 4.25
N TRP A 72 -17.36 6.83 3.29
CA TRP A 72 -17.27 6.39 1.89
C TRP A 72 -16.33 5.17 1.77
N ILE A 73 -15.15 5.22 2.43
CA ILE A 73 -14.19 4.13 2.45
C ILE A 73 -14.79 2.88 3.09
N THR A 74 -15.42 3.02 4.24
CA THR A 74 -16.08 1.91 4.95
C THR A 74 -17.12 1.23 4.07
N LYS A 75 -17.98 2.01 3.41
CA LYS A 75 -19.00 1.49 2.48
C LYS A 75 -18.37 0.82 1.26
N CYS A 76 -17.26 1.36 0.76
CA CYS A 76 -16.51 0.76 -0.36
C CYS A 76 -15.94 -0.61 0.02
N ILE A 77 -15.31 -0.72 1.19
CA ILE A 77 -14.76 -1.97 1.72
C ILE A 77 -15.87 -3.01 1.90
N GLU A 78 -17.00 -2.64 2.50
CA GLU A 78 -18.14 -3.53 2.69
C GLU A 78 -18.71 -4.05 1.37
N LYS A 79 -18.86 -3.17 0.39
CA LYS A 79 -19.38 -3.52 -0.95
C LYS A 79 -18.45 -4.46 -1.71
N GLU A 80 -17.16 -4.24 -1.61
CA GLU A 80 -16.14 -4.99 -2.36
C GLU A 80 -15.58 -6.19 -1.58
N LYS A 81 -16.04 -6.42 -0.35
CA LYS A 81 -15.59 -7.52 0.53
C LYS A 81 -15.69 -8.90 -0.11
N SER A 82 -16.71 -9.12 -0.94
CA SER A 82 -16.89 -10.37 -1.70
C SER A 82 -15.80 -10.61 -2.74
N LYS A 83 -15.19 -9.54 -3.27
CA LYS A 83 -14.14 -9.59 -4.29
C LYS A 83 -12.73 -9.69 -3.71
N LYS A 84 -12.58 -9.66 -2.38
CA LYS A 84 -11.27 -9.64 -1.69
C LYS A 84 -10.35 -8.50 -2.17
N LEU A 85 -10.93 -7.36 -2.49
CA LEU A 85 -10.19 -6.16 -2.86
C LEU A 85 -9.70 -5.46 -1.60
N THR A 86 -8.52 -4.85 -1.68
CA THR A 86 -7.90 -4.04 -0.63
C THR A 86 -8.09 -2.58 -0.96
N CYS A 87 -8.66 -1.82 -0.03
CA CYS A 87 -8.81 -0.38 -0.15
C CYS A 87 -7.59 0.33 0.43
N VAL A 88 -6.93 1.12 -0.38
CA VAL A 88 -5.78 1.94 0.02
C VAL A 88 -6.18 3.40 -0.03
N PHE A 89 -6.00 4.14 1.06
CA PHE A 89 -6.22 5.58 1.08
C PHE A 89 -4.89 6.33 1.18
N ILE A 90 -4.74 7.37 0.37
CA ILE A 90 -3.52 8.20 0.33
C ILE A 90 -3.91 9.63 0.63
N GLY A 91 -3.32 10.21 1.67
CA GLY A 91 -3.58 11.57 2.10
C GLY A 91 -2.33 12.26 2.61
N ASP A 92 -2.41 13.59 2.80
CA ASP A 92 -1.29 14.41 3.27
C ASP A 92 -1.64 15.33 4.46
N GLY A 93 -2.91 15.40 4.82
CA GLY A 93 -3.42 16.33 5.83
C GLY A 93 -3.99 15.69 7.09
N ILE A 94 -4.11 16.52 8.15
CA ILE A 94 -4.80 16.14 9.39
C ILE A 94 -6.24 15.69 9.11
N ASN A 95 -6.89 16.34 8.15
CA ASN A 95 -8.27 16.08 7.75
C ASN A 95 -8.46 14.69 7.11
N ASP A 96 -7.38 14.06 6.68
CA ASP A 96 -7.39 12.74 6.04
C ASP A 96 -7.15 11.60 7.03
N ALA A 97 -6.74 11.89 8.28
CA ALA A 97 -6.49 10.89 9.31
C ALA A 97 -7.68 9.94 9.56
N PRO A 98 -8.94 10.40 9.68
CA PRO A 98 -10.07 9.48 9.83
C PRO A 98 -10.27 8.55 8.63
N ALA A 99 -10.06 9.05 7.42
CA ALA A 99 -10.15 8.28 6.20
C ALA A 99 -9.02 7.23 6.07
N MET A 100 -7.79 7.61 6.44
CA MET A 100 -6.64 6.67 6.51
C MET A 100 -6.90 5.55 7.50
N ALA A 101 -7.40 5.89 8.71
CA ALA A 101 -7.73 4.89 9.73
C ALA A 101 -8.87 3.93 9.33
N SER A 102 -9.74 4.34 8.42
CA SER A 102 -10.86 3.52 7.94
C SER A 102 -10.51 2.63 6.74
N ALA A 103 -9.39 2.86 6.09
CA ALA A 103 -8.91 2.07 4.96
C ALA A 103 -8.25 0.76 5.41
N ASP A 104 -8.14 -0.23 4.52
CA ASP A 104 -7.34 -1.42 4.79
C ASP A 104 -5.85 -1.10 4.90
N VAL A 105 -5.41 -0.06 4.16
CA VAL A 105 -4.04 0.50 4.25
C VAL A 105 -4.12 2.02 4.10
N GLY A 106 -3.68 2.74 5.10
CA GLY A 106 -3.51 4.19 5.09
C GLY A 106 -2.09 4.59 4.71
N ILE A 107 -1.93 5.48 3.73
CA ILE A 107 -0.63 5.99 3.30
C ILE A 107 -0.57 7.50 3.49
N ALA A 108 0.37 7.98 4.30
CA ALA A 108 0.65 9.41 4.45
C ALA A 108 1.76 9.87 3.50
N MET A 109 1.58 11.06 2.92
CA MET A 109 2.63 11.72 2.17
C MET A 109 3.57 12.48 3.14
N GLY A 110 4.88 12.35 2.98
CA GLY A 110 5.89 12.77 3.95
C GLY A 110 5.99 14.28 4.26
N SER A 111 5.22 15.11 3.57
CA SER A 111 5.00 16.53 3.93
C SER A 111 3.77 16.72 4.82
N GLY A 112 3.09 15.63 5.19
CA GLY A 112 1.86 15.66 5.98
C GLY A 112 2.10 16.08 7.43
N ALA A 113 1.01 16.49 8.08
CA ALA A 113 1.04 16.82 9.49
C ALA A 113 1.36 15.57 10.34
N ASP A 114 1.98 15.79 11.51
CA ASP A 114 2.39 14.72 12.43
C ASP A 114 1.25 13.73 12.75
N VAL A 115 0.01 14.22 12.84
CA VAL A 115 -1.17 13.38 13.09
C VAL A 115 -1.47 12.41 11.94
N ALA A 116 -1.31 12.86 10.70
CA ALA A 116 -1.49 12.00 9.52
C ALA A 116 -0.41 10.91 9.47
N ILE A 117 0.81 11.28 9.79
CA ILE A 117 1.96 10.34 9.87
C ILE A 117 1.74 9.28 10.96
N GLN A 118 1.20 9.67 12.12
CA GLN A 118 0.92 8.74 13.23
C GLN A 118 -0.24 7.79 12.95
N THR A 119 -1.18 8.18 12.07
CA THR A 119 -2.36 7.38 11.76
C THR A 119 -2.14 6.44 10.56
N ALA A 120 -1.15 6.74 9.71
CA ALA A 120 -0.88 5.96 8.51
C ALA A 120 -0.09 4.68 8.80
N ASP A 121 -0.41 3.61 8.09
CA ASP A 121 0.36 2.35 8.10
C ASP A 121 1.70 2.51 7.38
N ILE A 122 1.74 3.38 6.37
CA ILE A 122 2.92 3.65 5.55
C ILE A 122 3.10 5.16 5.41
N THR A 123 4.34 5.63 5.56
CA THR A 123 4.69 7.04 5.31
C THR A 123 5.70 7.14 4.18
N LEU A 124 5.34 7.88 3.13
CA LEU A 124 6.23 8.17 2.00
C LEU A 124 7.02 9.46 2.30
N LEU A 125 8.21 9.31 2.90
CA LEU A 125 9.02 10.44 3.40
C LEU A 125 9.62 11.32 2.30
N SER A 126 9.88 10.77 1.12
CA SER A 126 10.53 11.49 0.01
C SER A 126 10.06 10.98 -1.34
N GLY A 127 10.28 11.78 -2.38
CA GLY A 127 9.92 11.38 -3.75
C GLY A 127 8.48 11.69 -4.17
N GLY A 128 7.70 12.30 -3.28
CA GLY A 128 6.32 12.67 -3.61
C GLY A 128 5.47 11.46 -4.02
N LEU A 129 4.53 11.69 -4.92
CA LEU A 129 3.63 10.64 -5.42
C LEU A 129 4.35 9.54 -6.22
N ARG A 130 5.53 9.83 -6.79
CA ARG A 130 6.36 8.84 -7.50
C ARG A 130 6.86 7.71 -6.62
N ALA A 131 6.92 7.92 -5.31
CA ALA A 131 7.31 6.87 -4.37
C ALA A 131 6.27 5.75 -4.26
N LEU A 132 4.99 6.03 -4.58
CA LEU A 132 3.89 5.08 -4.43
C LEU A 132 4.03 3.81 -5.29
N PRO A 133 4.27 3.87 -6.61
CA PRO A 133 4.49 2.66 -7.41
C PRO A 133 5.67 1.83 -6.89
N ASN A 134 6.75 2.50 -6.47
CA ASN A 134 7.93 1.83 -5.91
C ASN A 134 7.61 1.12 -4.59
N ALA A 135 6.82 1.75 -3.71
CA ALA A 135 6.39 1.14 -2.45
C ALA A 135 5.51 -0.10 -2.69
N ILE A 136 4.59 -0.02 -3.66
CA ILE A 136 3.74 -1.15 -4.06
C ILE A 136 4.58 -2.30 -4.62
N ASP A 137 5.54 -2.01 -5.50
CA ASP A 137 6.44 -3.03 -6.08
C ASP A 137 7.32 -3.68 -5.01
N LEU A 138 7.85 -2.87 -4.08
CA LEU A 138 8.61 -3.38 -2.94
C LEU A 138 7.76 -4.31 -2.07
N ALA A 139 6.52 -3.92 -1.75
CA ALA A 139 5.59 -4.75 -0.99
C ALA A 139 5.31 -6.09 -1.69
N LYS A 140 5.04 -6.08 -3.01
CA LYS A 140 4.85 -7.29 -3.82
C LYS A 140 6.09 -8.20 -3.82
N LYS A 141 7.28 -7.62 -3.97
CA LYS A 141 8.56 -8.36 -3.91
C LYS A 141 8.78 -8.97 -2.54
N THR A 142 8.56 -8.20 -1.48
CA THR A 142 8.69 -8.66 -0.10
C THR A 142 7.78 -9.85 0.17
N MET A 143 6.50 -9.76 -0.20
CA MET A 143 5.55 -10.87 -0.02
C MET A 143 5.96 -12.12 -0.81
N ARG A 144 6.51 -11.96 -2.01
CA ARG A 144 7.03 -13.08 -2.79
C ARG A 144 8.19 -13.78 -2.07
N VAL A 145 9.13 -13.01 -1.52
CA VAL A 145 10.24 -13.56 -0.75
C VAL A 145 9.77 -14.22 0.54
N VAL A 146 8.80 -13.65 1.24
CA VAL A 146 8.18 -14.26 2.42
C VAL A 146 7.57 -15.63 2.08
N HIS A 147 6.79 -15.73 0.99
CA HIS A 147 6.22 -17.01 0.56
C HIS A 147 7.30 -18.03 0.17
N GLN A 148 8.37 -17.60 -0.51
CA GLN A 148 9.48 -18.48 -0.83
C GLN A 148 10.20 -18.98 0.42
N ASN A 149 10.46 -18.11 1.39
CA ASN A 149 11.09 -18.47 2.65
C ASN A 149 10.23 -19.46 3.45
N LEU A 150 8.94 -19.23 3.48
CA LEU A 150 8.00 -20.12 4.14
C LEU A 150 7.97 -21.51 3.48
N LEU A 151 7.91 -21.53 2.14
CA LEU A 151 7.99 -22.78 1.37
C LEU A 151 9.28 -23.54 1.63
N LEU A 152 10.43 -22.87 1.61
CA LEU A 152 11.72 -23.48 1.91
C LEU A 152 11.74 -24.05 3.33
N ALA A 153 11.29 -23.30 4.33
CA ALA A 153 11.24 -23.78 5.70
C ALA A 153 10.35 -25.01 5.87
N PHE A 154 9.17 -25.02 5.25
CA PHE A 154 8.29 -26.18 5.28
C PHE A 154 8.87 -27.38 4.53
N LEU A 155 9.50 -27.16 3.38
CA LEU A 155 10.10 -28.23 2.58
C LEU A 155 11.22 -28.93 3.35
N TYR A 156 12.12 -28.17 3.98
CA TYR A 156 13.18 -28.75 4.81
C TYR A 156 12.59 -29.59 5.95
N ASN A 157 11.59 -29.08 6.66
CA ASN A 157 10.96 -29.80 7.75
C ASN A 157 10.21 -31.05 7.26
N ALA A 158 9.47 -30.96 6.15
CA ALA A 158 8.73 -32.06 5.57
C ALA A 158 9.64 -33.22 5.10
N LEU A 159 10.87 -32.91 4.66
CA LEU A 159 11.85 -33.91 4.27
C LEU A 159 12.63 -34.47 5.47
N MET A 160 13.04 -33.59 6.39
CA MET A 160 13.93 -33.98 7.48
C MET A 160 13.24 -34.69 8.63
N ILE A 161 11.96 -34.39 8.91
CA ILE A 161 11.22 -35.08 9.99
C ILE A 161 11.06 -36.59 9.70
N PRO A 162 10.56 -37.02 8.52
CA PRO A 162 10.51 -38.44 8.18
C PRO A 162 11.88 -39.12 8.16
N LEU A 163 12.89 -38.40 7.65
CA LEU A 163 14.25 -38.88 7.60
C LEU A 163 14.83 -39.13 9.01
N ALA A 164 14.62 -38.19 9.91
CA ALA A 164 15.02 -38.31 11.32
C ALA A 164 14.22 -39.40 12.07
N ALA A 165 12.93 -39.61 11.70
CA ALA A 165 12.09 -40.66 12.23
C ALA A 165 12.49 -42.08 11.73
N GLY A 166 13.46 -42.17 10.85
CA GLY A 166 13.99 -43.47 10.41
C GLY A 166 13.23 -44.10 9.24
N VAL A 167 12.52 -43.32 8.43
CA VAL A 167 11.78 -43.84 7.23
C VAL A 167 12.72 -44.59 6.29
N LEU A 168 13.99 -44.20 6.24
CA LEU A 168 15.00 -44.88 5.41
C LEU A 168 15.67 -46.11 6.11
N TYR A 169 15.35 -46.37 7.37
CA TYR A 169 15.93 -47.51 8.11
C TYR A 169 15.80 -48.89 7.39
N PRO A 170 14.65 -49.23 6.74
CA PRO A 170 14.51 -50.50 6.03
C PRO A 170 15.47 -50.64 4.84
N PHE A 171 15.94 -49.52 4.27
CA PHE A 171 16.82 -49.51 3.11
C PHE A 171 18.29 -49.33 3.47
N LEU A 172 18.59 -48.56 4.53
CA LEU A 172 19.98 -48.22 4.90
C LEU A 172 20.53 -49.06 6.05
N GLY A 173 19.67 -49.75 6.79
CA GLY A 173 20.06 -50.59 7.94
C GLY A 173 20.58 -49.83 9.17
N HIS A 174 20.56 -48.48 9.12
CA HIS A 174 20.96 -47.62 10.26
C HIS A 174 20.12 -46.33 10.30
N VAL A 175 19.99 -45.75 11.50
CA VAL A 175 19.27 -44.51 11.71
C VAL A 175 20.17 -43.36 11.32
N THR A 176 19.61 -42.33 10.70
CA THR A 176 20.35 -41.09 10.33
C THR A 176 20.93 -40.42 11.56
N SER A 177 22.19 -39.98 11.45
CA SER A 177 22.88 -39.30 12.54
C SER A 177 22.15 -37.99 12.92
N PRO A 178 21.99 -37.68 14.23
CA PRO A 178 21.48 -36.38 14.67
C PRO A 178 22.26 -35.19 14.10
N MET A 179 23.52 -35.38 13.78
CA MET A 179 24.37 -34.36 13.17
C MET A 179 23.90 -33.96 11.75
N LEU A 180 23.35 -34.90 10.97
CA LEU A 180 22.78 -34.61 9.66
C LEU A 180 21.51 -33.76 9.77
N ALA A 181 20.67 -34.04 10.77
CA ALA A 181 19.48 -33.22 11.03
C ALA A 181 19.86 -31.78 11.43
N ALA A 182 20.86 -31.62 12.31
CA ALA A 182 21.37 -30.32 12.72
C ALA A 182 21.99 -29.54 11.54
N ALA A 183 22.76 -30.21 10.68
CA ALA A 183 23.32 -29.60 9.47
C ALA A 183 22.22 -29.12 8.50
N ALA A 184 21.18 -29.91 8.30
CA ALA A 184 20.06 -29.54 7.43
C ALA A 184 19.28 -28.34 7.99
N MET A 185 19.05 -28.24 9.30
CA MET A 185 18.44 -27.07 9.93
C MET A 185 19.28 -25.80 9.71
N THR A 186 20.61 -25.92 9.82
CA THR A 186 21.54 -24.80 9.57
C THR A 186 21.46 -24.37 8.10
N LEU A 187 21.47 -25.30 7.17
CA LEU A 187 21.31 -25.02 5.73
C LEU A 187 19.95 -24.37 5.41
N SER A 188 18.88 -24.79 6.06
CA SER A 188 17.55 -24.16 5.93
C SER A 188 17.61 -22.70 6.33
N SER A 189 18.16 -22.39 7.51
CA SER A 189 18.30 -21.03 7.99
C SER A 189 19.17 -20.17 7.07
N LEU A 190 20.25 -20.71 6.59
CA LEU A 190 21.16 -20.02 5.67
C LEU A 190 20.48 -19.71 4.33
N SER A 191 19.69 -20.64 3.78
CA SER A 191 18.96 -20.45 2.53
C SER A 191 17.87 -19.38 2.65
N VAL A 192 17.17 -19.30 3.79
CA VAL A 192 16.18 -18.24 4.08
C VAL A 192 16.87 -16.87 4.15
N ILE A 193 18.01 -16.78 4.84
CA ILE A 193 18.78 -15.53 4.93
C ILE A 193 19.26 -15.11 3.54
N ALA A 194 19.86 -16.01 2.79
CA ALA A 194 20.35 -15.74 1.44
C ALA A 194 19.23 -15.27 0.48
N ASN A 195 18.05 -15.88 0.55
CA ASN A 195 16.89 -15.46 -0.22
C ASN A 195 16.38 -14.09 0.20
N SER A 196 16.38 -13.77 1.51
CA SER A 196 15.95 -12.47 2.03
C SER A 196 16.87 -11.33 1.62
N LEU A 197 18.18 -11.60 1.46
CA LEU A 197 19.16 -10.61 0.97
C LEU A 197 18.91 -10.15 -0.47
N ARG A 198 18.08 -10.86 -1.24
CA ARG A 198 17.70 -10.47 -2.62
C ARG A 198 16.73 -9.27 -2.66
N LEU A 199 16.19 -8.85 -1.51
CA LEU A 199 15.37 -7.64 -1.39
C LEU A 199 16.17 -6.33 -1.34
N ARG A 200 17.48 -6.43 -1.34
CA ARG A 200 18.39 -5.28 -1.37
C ARG A 200 18.57 -4.69 -2.76
#